data_a8bbf4da8dfd2fe69139a74dae1b6682
#
_entry.id   a8bbf4da8dfd2fe69139a74dae1b6682
#
_cell.length_a   1.000
_cell.length_b   1.000
_cell.length_c   1.000
_cell.angle_alpha   90.00
_cell.angle_beta   90.00
_cell.angle_gamma   90.00
#
_symmetry.space_group_name_H-M   'P 1'
#
loop_
_entity.id
_entity.type
_entity.pdbx_description
1 polymer ?
#
loop_
_entity_poly.entity_id
_entity_poly.type
_entity_poly.pdbx_seq_one_letter_code
_entity_poly.pdbx_strand_id
1 'polypeptide(L)'
;MTSWGADQQTLLHLYRSLIRSKLDYVCIVYGSARDSYLQMLDPIQNYALRLCLGAYRTSPSSSLCVLANEPPLYIRRKLSIQYCLKLSSSPQNPTHNTVFNCNFKDLFERKPNQIPPLSIRVQPDLRTVGFVKKNAIIYSIPDTPPWLLKRPHINYNIHFNLFLQR
;
A
#
# COMPACT_ATOMS: atom_id res chain seq x y z
N MET A 1 41.27 1.90 -0.46
CA MET A 1 40.33 3.04 -0.64
C MET A 1 39.42 3.07 0.57
N THR A 2 39.54 4.06 1.42
CA THR A 2 38.59 4.29 2.53
C THR A 2 37.29 4.77 1.94
N SER A 3 36.28 3.90 1.86
CA SER A 3 34.93 4.31 1.44
C SER A 3 34.30 5.12 2.58
N TRP A 4 34.31 6.41 2.43
CA TRP A 4 33.61 7.33 3.32
C TRP A 4 32.13 7.35 2.93
N GLY A 5 31.25 7.12 3.90
CA GLY A 5 29.82 7.23 3.72
C GLY A 5 29.06 5.97 4.08
N ALA A 6 27.74 6.10 4.15
CA ALA A 6 26.85 4.96 4.39
C ALA A 6 26.77 4.07 3.15
N ASP A 7 26.70 2.77 3.36
CA ASP A 7 26.46 1.79 2.30
C ASP A 7 25.12 2.05 1.60
N GLN A 8 25.04 1.67 0.33
CA GLN A 8 23.85 1.83 -0.51
C GLN A 8 22.60 1.23 0.14
N GLN A 9 22.74 0.05 0.74
CA GLN A 9 21.64 -0.63 1.44
C GLN A 9 21.14 0.19 2.63
N THR A 10 22.05 0.74 3.41
CA THR A 10 21.73 1.62 4.55
C THR A 10 20.99 2.87 4.08
N LEU A 11 21.44 3.51 2.98
CA LEU A 11 20.79 4.67 2.41
C LEU A 11 19.38 4.35 1.89
N LEU A 12 19.18 3.19 1.26
CA LEU A 12 17.85 2.73 0.84
C LEU A 12 16.94 2.45 2.05
N HIS A 13 17.47 1.92 3.14
CA HIS A 13 16.70 1.77 4.38
C HIS A 13 16.27 3.12 4.96
N LEU A 14 17.16 4.10 4.98
CA LEU A 14 16.84 5.47 5.38
C LEU A 14 15.79 6.11 4.47
N TYR A 15 15.91 5.94 3.17
CA TYR A 15 14.89 6.39 2.21
C TYR A 15 13.52 5.77 2.53
N ARG A 16 13.46 4.46 2.74
CA ARG A 16 12.23 3.73 3.04
C ARG A 16 11.58 4.19 4.35
N SER A 17 12.39 4.40 5.37
CA SER A 17 11.89 4.77 6.71
C SER A 17 11.48 6.24 6.79
N LEU A 18 12.23 7.16 6.17
CA LEU A 18 12.04 8.60 6.36
C LEU A 18 11.18 9.24 5.26
N ILE A 19 11.44 8.93 4.00
CA ILE A 19 10.81 9.59 2.86
C ILE A 19 9.60 8.81 2.40
N ARG A 20 9.80 7.53 2.05
CA ARG A 20 8.76 6.67 1.54
C ARG A 20 7.60 6.51 2.53
N SER A 21 7.90 6.32 3.82
CA SER A 21 6.87 6.19 4.85
C SER A 21 5.95 7.40 4.92
N LYS A 22 6.49 8.61 4.78
CA LYS A 22 5.69 9.84 4.75
C LYS A 22 4.83 9.94 3.49
N LEU A 23 5.38 9.57 2.32
CA LEU A 23 4.64 9.56 1.07
C LEU A 23 3.49 8.54 1.10
N ASP A 24 3.70 7.38 1.72
CA ASP A 24 2.70 6.31 1.81
C ASP A 24 1.60 6.62 2.84
N TYR A 25 1.97 7.18 3.98
CA TYR A 25 1.05 7.42 5.10
C TYR A 25 -0.17 8.24 4.71
N VAL A 26 0.03 9.29 3.93
CA VAL A 26 -1.05 10.23 3.55
C VAL A 26 -1.55 10.00 2.13
N CYS A 27 -1.05 8.97 1.41
CA CYS A 27 -1.40 8.76 0.00
C CYS A 27 -2.90 8.55 -0.24
N ILE A 28 -3.63 8.02 0.74
CA ILE A 28 -5.09 7.86 0.67
C ILE A 28 -5.78 9.22 0.60
N VAL A 29 -5.27 10.21 1.32
CA VAL A 29 -5.83 11.57 1.38
C VAL A 29 -5.41 12.37 0.15
N TYR A 30 -4.10 12.59 -0.05
CA TYR A 30 -3.62 13.43 -1.15
C TYR A 30 -3.76 12.76 -2.53
N GLY A 31 -3.93 11.44 -2.60
CA GLY A 31 -4.15 10.71 -3.86
C GLY A 31 -5.40 11.18 -4.65
N SER A 32 -6.22 12.05 -4.05
CA SER A 32 -7.33 12.72 -4.73
C SER A 32 -6.95 14.04 -5.41
N ALA A 33 -5.73 14.53 -5.21
CA ALA A 33 -5.28 15.75 -5.84
C ALA A 33 -5.16 15.59 -7.38
N ARG A 34 -5.16 16.70 -8.08
CA ARG A 34 -4.96 16.71 -9.54
C ARG A 34 -3.58 16.12 -9.87
N ASP A 35 -3.48 15.42 -10.99
CA ASP A 35 -2.25 14.76 -11.43
C ASP A 35 -1.04 15.72 -11.51
N SER A 36 -1.27 16.99 -11.87
CA SER A 36 -0.22 18.00 -11.88
C SER A 36 0.45 18.20 -10.52
N TYR A 37 -0.34 18.20 -9.44
CA TYR A 37 0.19 18.28 -8.07
C TYR A 37 0.84 16.98 -7.63
N LEU A 38 0.27 15.85 -8.05
CA LEU A 38 0.83 14.53 -7.74
C LEU A 38 2.20 14.32 -8.40
N GLN A 39 2.38 14.82 -9.63
CA GLN A 39 3.65 14.76 -10.34
C GLN A 39 4.74 15.60 -9.67
N MET A 40 4.40 16.62 -8.87
CA MET A 40 5.38 17.38 -8.09
C MET A 40 6.09 16.54 -7.02
N LEU A 41 5.56 15.39 -6.66
CA LEU A 41 6.17 14.46 -5.70
C LEU A 41 7.20 13.52 -6.36
N ASP A 42 7.09 13.29 -7.67
CA ASP A 42 7.98 12.37 -8.39
C ASP A 42 9.46 12.82 -8.36
N PRO A 43 9.79 14.12 -8.50
CA PRO A 43 11.17 14.61 -8.31
C PRO A 43 11.75 14.29 -6.94
N ILE A 44 10.94 14.30 -5.88
CA ILE A 44 11.39 14.01 -4.51
C ILE A 44 11.87 12.55 -4.42
N GLN A 45 11.09 11.61 -4.93
CA GLN A 45 11.48 10.20 -5.01
C GLN A 45 12.76 10.05 -5.86
N ASN A 46 12.77 10.63 -7.05
CA ASN A 46 13.87 10.48 -7.98
C ASN A 46 15.18 11.07 -7.43
N TYR A 47 15.11 12.21 -6.75
CA TYR A 47 16.27 12.82 -6.11
C TYR A 47 16.81 11.95 -4.98
N ALA A 48 15.93 11.47 -4.11
CA ALA A 48 16.31 10.60 -3.02
C ALA A 48 16.95 9.29 -3.51
N LEU A 49 16.37 8.67 -4.55
CA LEU A 49 16.92 7.45 -5.14
C LEU A 49 18.29 7.70 -5.79
N ARG A 50 18.50 8.85 -6.44
CA ARG A 50 19.83 9.22 -6.98
C ARG A 50 20.88 9.30 -5.89
N LEU A 51 20.54 9.91 -4.76
CA LEU A 51 21.44 9.98 -3.61
C LEU A 51 21.77 8.59 -3.06
N CYS A 52 20.77 7.73 -2.92
CA CYS A 52 20.97 6.38 -2.39
C CYS A 52 21.82 5.49 -3.31
N LEU A 53 21.62 5.62 -4.62
CA LEU A 53 22.30 4.82 -5.64
C LEU A 53 23.65 5.41 -6.10
N GLY A 54 23.98 6.64 -5.71
CA GLY A 54 25.12 7.37 -6.27
C GLY A 54 24.98 7.64 -7.77
N ALA A 55 23.75 7.73 -8.28
CA ALA A 55 23.48 7.86 -9.71
C ALA A 55 23.61 9.30 -10.20
N TYR A 56 23.99 9.45 -11.47
CA TYR A 56 24.10 10.76 -12.09
C TYR A 56 22.75 11.48 -12.21
N ARG A 57 22.81 12.82 -12.28
CA ARG A 57 21.60 13.67 -12.43
C ARG A 57 20.82 13.34 -13.72
N THR A 58 21.49 12.89 -14.75
CA THR A 58 20.94 12.53 -16.06
C THR A 58 20.31 11.13 -16.11
N SER A 59 20.51 10.32 -15.06
CA SER A 59 19.98 8.96 -15.02
C SER A 59 18.44 8.96 -15.09
N PRO A 60 17.83 8.15 -15.98
CA PRO A 60 16.39 8.09 -16.14
C PRO A 60 15.72 7.56 -14.89
N SER A 61 14.55 8.11 -14.54
CA SER A 61 13.80 7.77 -13.33
C SER A 61 13.36 6.29 -13.29
N SER A 62 13.01 5.74 -14.44
CA SER A 62 12.65 4.32 -14.56
C SER A 62 13.79 3.40 -14.15
N SER A 63 15.01 3.68 -14.59
CA SER A 63 16.20 2.91 -14.22
C SER A 63 16.51 3.00 -12.73
N LEU A 64 16.31 4.18 -12.12
CA LEU A 64 16.50 4.37 -10.68
C LEU A 64 15.52 3.50 -9.88
N CYS A 65 14.26 3.45 -10.29
CA CYS A 65 13.24 2.64 -9.64
C CYS A 65 13.57 1.14 -9.71
N VAL A 66 14.04 0.67 -10.87
CA VAL A 66 14.44 -0.73 -11.06
C VAL A 66 15.67 -1.09 -10.20
N LEU A 67 16.73 -0.26 -10.25
CA LEU A 67 17.95 -0.50 -9.48
C LEU A 67 17.73 -0.47 -7.97
N ALA A 68 16.85 0.43 -7.50
CA ALA A 68 16.50 0.52 -6.10
C ALA A 68 15.49 -0.55 -5.64
N ASN A 69 14.91 -1.29 -6.57
CA ASN A 69 13.76 -2.18 -6.34
C ASN A 69 12.60 -1.43 -5.65
N GLU A 70 12.30 -0.24 -6.17
CA GLU A 70 11.24 0.64 -5.65
C GLU A 70 10.25 1.00 -6.75
N PRO A 71 8.96 0.75 -6.56
CA PRO A 71 7.96 1.10 -7.55
C PRO A 71 7.80 2.62 -7.65
N PRO A 72 7.49 3.15 -8.84
CA PRO A 72 7.15 4.56 -9.03
C PRO A 72 5.96 4.99 -8.18
N LEU A 73 5.88 6.28 -7.83
CA LEU A 73 4.85 6.81 -6.94
C LEU A 73 3.43 6.58 -7.46
N TYR A 74 3.20 6.62 -8.77
CA TYR A 74 1.87 6.40 -9.33
C TYR A 74 1.33 4.97 -9.04
N ILE A 75 2.22 3.96 -9.01
CA ILE A 75 1.85 2.60 -8.59
C ILE A 75 1.63 2.56 -7.09
N ARG A 76 2.48 3.24 -6.32
CA ARG A 76 2.36 3.27 -4.86
C ARG A 76 1.08 3.95 -4.37
N ARG A 77 0.61 4.97 -5.08
CA ARG A 77 -0.68 5.62 -4.76
C ARG A 77 -1.86 4.63 -4.77
N LYS A 78 -1.74 3.50 -5.47
CA LYS A 78 -2.73 2.42 -5.43
C LYS A 78 -2.75 1.64 -4.10
N LEU A 79 -1.96 2.01 -3.09
CA LEU A 79 -2.09 1.50 -1.73
C LEU A 79 -3.47 1.74 -1.12
N SER A 80 -4.23 2.69 -1.64
CA SER A 80 -5.65 2.88 -1.31
C SER A 80 -6.48 1.61 -1.54
N ILE A 81 -6.15 0.83 -2.58
CA ILE A 81 -6.78 -0.48 -2.85
C ILE A 81 -6.48 -1.44 -1.70
N GLN A 82 -5.22 -1.52 -1.28
CA GLN A 82 -4.82 -2.38 -0.17
C GLN A 82 -5.53 -2.00 1.13
N TYR A 83 -5.69 -0.70 1.38
CA TYR A 83 -6.47 -0.21 2.52
C TYR A 83 -7.92 -0.68 2.45
N CYS A 84 -8.58 -0.56 1.29
CA CYS A 84 -9.95 -1.04 1.10
C CYS A 84 -10.06 -2.56 1.26
N LEU A 85 -9.08 -3.33 0.77
CA LEU A 85 -9.05 -4.78 0.96
C LEU A 85 -8.95 -5.17 2.44
N LYS A 86 -8.08 -4.50 3.20
CA LYS A 86 -7.98 -4.70 4.66
C LYS A 86 -9.27 -4.30 5.36
N LEU A 87 -9.87 -3.19 4.95
CA LEU A 87 -11.11 -2.72 5.54
C LEU A 87 -12.28 -3.68 5.26
N SER A 88 -12.30 -4.33 4.08
CA SER A 88 -13.33 -5.30 3.72
C SER A 88 -13.33 -6.53 4.62
N SER A 89 -12.18 -6.91 5.17
CA SER A 89 -12.06 -8.02 6.13
C SER A 89 -12.44 -7.63 7.56
N SER A 90 -12.69 -6.36 7.83
CA SER A 90 -12.98 -5.84 9.16
C SER A 90 -14.30 -5.05 9.20
N PRO A 91 -15.46 -5.73 9.16
CA PRO A 91 -16.77 -5.09 9.08
C PRO A 91 -17.15 -4.30 10.34
N GLN A 92 -16.49 -4.56 11.47
CA GLN A 92 -16.70 -3.85 12.72
C GLN A 92 -16.08 -2.43 12.71
N ASN A 93 -15.20 -2.15 11.74
CA ASN A 93 -14.60 -0.83 11.63
C ASN A 93 -15.66 0.18 11.16
N PRO A 94 -15.87 1.31 11.87
CA PRO A 94 -16.89 2.30 11.51
C PRO A 94 -16.70 2.86 10.09
N THR A 95 -15.47 2.92 9.59
CA THR A 95 -15.16 3.37 8.22
C THR A 95 -15.56 2.38 7.13
N HIS A 96 -15.83 1.11 7.47
CA HIS A 96 -16.25 0.08 6.52
C HIS A 96 -17.51 0.50 5.77
N ASN A 97 -18.55 0.90 6.48
CA ASN A 97 -19.82 1.32 5.87
C ASN A 97 -19.65 2.57 5.00
N THR A 98 -18.83 3.51 5.43
CA THR A 98 -18.56 4.74 4.67
C THR A 98 -17.87 4.47 3.33
N VAL A 99 -16.98 3.47 3.29
CA VAL A 99 -16.22 3.13 2.07
C VAL A 99 -17.03 2.23 1.14
N PHE A 100 -17.79 1.27 1.66
CA PHE A 100 -18.48 0.29 0.81
C PHE A 100 -19.93 0.63 0.51
N ASN A 101 -20.59 1.45 1.33
CA ASN A 101 -21.97 1.89 1.16
C ASN A 101 -21.99 3.40 0.90
N CYS A 102 -21.69 3.80 -0.33
CA CYS A 102 -21.74 5.21 -0.71
C CYS A 102 -23.17 5.60 -1.12
N ASN A 103 -23.87 6.32 -0.24
CA ASN A 103 -25.23 6.78 -0.49
C ASN A 103 -25.34 7.98 -1.44
N PHE A 104 -24.22 8.64 -1.76
CA PHE A 104 -24.20 9.90 -2.51
C PHE A 104 -23.54 9.79 -3.88
N LYS A 105 -23.53 8.60 -4.48
CA LYS A 105 -22.89 8.37 -5.77
C LYS A 105 -23.42 9.29 -6.85
N ASP A 106 -24.73 9.43 -6.95
CA ASP A 106 -25.43 10.24 -7.96
C ASP A 106 -25.09 11.75 -7.88
N LEU A 107 -24.80 12.25 -6.66
CA LEU A 107 -24.40 13.65 -6.48
C LEU A 107 -23.02 13.93 -7.09
N PHE A 108 -22.10 12.99 -6.96
CA PHE A 108 -20.75 13.13 -7.50
C PHE A 108 -20.72 12.89 -9.02
N GLU A 109 -21.58 12.05 -9.56
CA GLU A 109 -21.73 11.86 -11.00
C GLU A 109 -22.26 13.14 -11.69
N ARG A 110 -23.15 13.89 -11.01
CA ARG A 110 -23.69 15.18 -11.53
C ARG A 110 -22.71 16.35 -11.41
N LYS A 111 -21.69 16.25 -10.55
CA LYS A 111 -20.73 17.34 -10.28
C LYS A 111 -19.29 16.88 -10.54
N PRO A 112 -18.84 16.75 -11.79
CA PRO A 112 -17.53 16.22 -12.15
C PRO A 112 -16.35 17.05 -11.60
N ASN A 113 -16.61 18.31 -11.22
CA ASN A 113 -15.57 19.18 -10.65
C ASN A 113 -15.28 18.93 -9.17
N GLN A 114 -16.10 18.12 -8.49
CA GLN A 114 -15.87 17.79 -7.08
C GLN A 114 -15.01 16.53 -6.98
N ILE A 115 -14.12 16.55 -6.00
CA ILE A 115 -13.28 15.38 -5.68
C ILE A 115 -14.17 14.30 -5.08
N PRO A 116 -14.35 13.15 -5.74
CA PRO A 116 -15.19 12.09 -5.21
C PRO A 116 -14.55 11.45 -3.97
N PRO A 117 -15.36 10.95 -3.03
CA PRO A 117 -14.86 10.26 -1.85
C PRO A 117 -14.10 8.98 -2.22
N LEU A 118 -13.30 8.47 -1.28
CA LEU A 118 -12.47 7.27 -1.48
C LEU A 118 -13.27 6.08 -2.04
N SER A 119 -14.49 5.89 -1.56
CA SER A 119 -15.40 4.83 -1.99
C SER A 119 -15.65 4.82 -3.50
N ILE A 120 -15.85 5.98 -4.11
CA ILE A 120 -16.11 6.11 -5.55
C ILE A 120 -14.80 5.99 -6.34
N ARG A 121 -13.72 6.63 -5.87
CA ARG A 121 -12.42 6.64 -6.55
C ARG A 121 -11.80 5.26 -6.70
N VAL A 122 -11.94 4.42 -5.68
CA VAL A 122 -11.29 3.11 -5.64
C VAL A 122 -12.11 2.02 -6.35
N GLN A 123 -13.40 2.25 -6.62
CA GLN A 123 -14.24 1.26 -7.28
C GLN A 123 -13.70 0.75 -8.64
N PRO A 124 -13.25 1.61 -9.58
CA PRO A 124 -12.71 1.12 -10.84
C PRO A 124 -11.46 0.24 -10.64
N ASP A 125 -10.58 0.65 -9.73
CA ASP A 125 -9.38 -0.14 -9.42
C ASP A 125 -9.72 -1.49 -8.76
N LEU A 126 -10.70 -1.52 -7.85
CA LEU A 126 -11.18 -2.76 -7.23
C LEU A 126 -11.80 -3.71 -8.26
N ARG A 127 -12.54 -3.17 -9.24
CA ARG A 127 -13.08 -3.99 -10.35
C ARG A 127 -11.97 -4.58 -11.21
N THR A 128 -10.94 -3.80 -11.52
CA THR A 128 -9.77 -4.28 -12.30
C THR A 128 -9.05 -5.42 -11.59
N VAL A 129 -8.99 -5.39 -10.26
CA VAL A 129 -8.40 -6.46 -9.43
C VAL A 129 -9.35 -7.66 -9.26
N GLY A 130 -10.59 -7.56 -9.79
CA GLY A 130 -11.59 -8.63 -9.62
C GLY A 130 -12.12 -8.75 -8.19
N PHE A 131 -12.08 -7.65 -7.43
CA PHE A 131 -12.56 -7.66 -6.06
C PHE A 131 -14.08 -7.81 -6.02
N VAL A 132 -14.52 -8.92 -5.46
CA VAL A 132 -15.93 -9.14 -5.09
C VAL A 132 -16.02 -9.00 -3.57
N LYS A 133 -16.92 -8.11 -3.09
CA LYS A 133 -17.19 -7.98 -1.67
C LYS A 133 -17.65 -9.34 -1.13
N LYS A 134 -16.75 -10.05 -0.46
CA LYS A 134 -17.12 -11.26 0.26
C LYS A 134 -17.79 -10.82 1.56
N ASN A 135 -18.89 -11.48 1.91
CA ASN A 135 -19.45 -11.34 3.25
C ASN A 135 -18.36 -11.77 4.23
N ALA A 136 -17.89 -10.82 5.03
CA ALA A 136 -16.85 -11.10 5.99
C ALA A 136 -17.35 -12.16 6.96
N ILE A 137 -16.54 -13.19 7.17
CA ILE A 137 -16.76 -14.10 8.29
C ILE A 137 -16.56 -13.26 9.54
N ILE A 138 -17.63 -12.99 10.26
CA ILE A 138 -17.55 -12.32 11.55
C ILE A 138 -16.88 -13.31 12.49
N TYR A 139 -15.57 -13.14 12.69
CA TYR A 139 -14.94 -13.81 13.82
C TYR A 139 -15.51 -13.14 15.07
N SER A 140 -16.36 -13.87 15.80
CA SER A 140 -16.69 -13.47 17.17
C SER A 140 -15.35 -13.38 17.92
N ILE A 141 -15.04 -12.20 18.40
CA ILE A 141 -13.87 -12.03 19.27
C ILE A 141 -14.19 -12.90 20.49
N PRO A 142 -13.39 -13.93 20.80
CA PRO A 142 -13.67 -14.76 21.96
C PRO A 142 -13.65 -13.85 23.20
N ASP A 143 -14.63 -14.00 24.07
CA ASP A 143 -14.74 -13.23 25.33
C ASP A 143 -13.52 -13.43 26.24
N THR A 144 -12.71 -14.43 25.94
CA THR A 144 -11.45 -14.70 26.64
C THR A 144 -10.29 -13.97 25.97
N PRO A 145 -9.52 -13.18 26.72
CA PRO A 145 -8.37 -12.48 26.17
C PRO A 145 -7.36 -13.46 25.56
N PRO A 146 -6.65 -13.06 24.47
CA PRO A 146 -5.78 -13.96 23.69
C PRO A 146 -4.72 -14.72 24.50
N TRP A 147 -4.28 -14.16 25.64
CA TRP A 147 -3.27 -14.77 26.52
C TRP A 147 -3.84 -15.88 27.41
N LEU A 148 -5.18 -15.97 27.55
CA LEU A 148 -5.85 -17.06 28.27
C LEU A 148 -6.29 -18.19 27.33
N LEU A 149 -6.24 -17.98 26.02
CA LEU A 149 -6.52 -19.03 25.04
C LEU A 149 -5.40 -20.06 25.09
N LYS A 150 -5.78 -21.33 25.24
CA LYS A 150 -4.82 -22.43 25.06
C LYS A 150 -4.19 -22.29 23.69
N ARG A 151 -2.85 -22.13 23.63
CA ARG A 151 -2.14 -22.08 22.36
C ARG A 151 -2.47 -23.34 21.57
N PRO A 152 -2.86 -23.24 20.30
CA PRO A 152 -3.04 -24.42 19.49
C PRO A 152 -1.75 -25.21 19.49
N HIS A 153 -1.83 -26.51 19.74
CA HIS A 153 -0.67 -27.38 19.67
C HIS A 153 -0.28 -27.48 18.20
N ILE A 154 0.72 -26.71 17.80
CA ILE A 154 1.24 -26.76 16.44
C ILE A 154 2.09 -28.03 16.35
N ASN A 155 1.54 -29.03 15.69
CA ASN A 155 2.25 -30.27 15.43
C ASN A 155 3.21 -30.04 14.27
N TYR A 156 4.50 -29.78 14.56
CA TYR A 156 5.55 -29.56 13.56
C TYR A 156 5.91 -30.81 12.75
N ASN A 157 5.28 -31.97 13.05
CA ASN A 157 5.53 -33.24 12.37
C ASN A 157 4.71 -33.45 11.08
N ILE A 158 4.22 -32.38 10.45
CA ILE A 158 3.56 -32.50 9.15
C ILE A 158 4.63 -32.59 8.05
N HIS A 159 4.97 -33.84 7.74
CA HIS A 159 5.48 -34.35 6.46
C HIS A 159 6.49 -33.51 5.67
N PHE A 160 7.77 -33.63 6.04
CA PHE A 160 8.88 -33.43 5.11
C PHE A 160 8.97 -34.54 4.02
N ASN A 161 8.08 -35.53 4.03
CA ASN A 161 8.14 -36.68 3.13
C ASN A 161 7.44 -36.50 1.77
N LEU A 162 6.90 -35.33 1.45
CA LEU A 162 6.19 -35.10 0.17
C LEU A 162 7.04 -34.43 -0.90
N PHE A 163 8.31 -34.09 -0.63
CA PHE A 163 9.19 -33.43 -1.60
C PHE A 163 10.37 -34.28 -2.12
N LEU A 164 10.45 -35.56 -1.77
CA LEU A 164 11.52 -36.45 -2.23
C LEU A 164 11.06 -37.52 -3.24
N GLN A 165 9.86 -37.40 -3.80
CA GLN A 165 9.43 -38.21 -4.94
C GLN A 165 9.02 -37.32 -6.10
N ARG A 166 10.02 -36.77 -6.79
CA ARG A 166 10.00 -36.51 -8.23
C ARG A 166 11.42 -36.23 -8.72
#